data_c4c0d62658d143997ab4bf12d3741c0a
#
_entry.id   c4c0d62658d143997ab4bf12d3741c0a
#
_cell.length_a   1.000
_cell.length_b   1.000
_cell.length_c   1.000
_cell.angle_alpha   90.00
_cell.angle_beta   90.00
_cell.angle_gamma   90.00
#
_symmetry.space_group_name_H-M   'P 1'
#
loop_
_entity.id
_entity.type
_entity.pdbx_description
1 polymer ?
#
loop_
_entity_poly.entity_id
_entity_poly.type
_entity_poly.pdbx_seq_one_letter_code
_entity_poly.pdbx_strand_id
1 'polypeptide(L)'
;MPFSALFETLMLLVAFEILQEAGLRLPQSMGQTVSILGGLVVGSAAVEAKLISPAVLVVVAVAGIAGYTMPSQDLAGALRLWRFLLTVLAGLAGLLGVVAGAGWLIGHVAGLESFGAAWLDPFADGEPVLRQPLPADKLRPAHLNTKNRRKQR
;
A
#
# COMPACT_ATOMS: atom_id res chain seq x y z
N MET A 1 -7.29 7.76 -29.81
CA MET A 1 -6.85 8.28 -28.52
C MET A 1 -5.60 9.11 -28.76
N PRO A 2 -5.50 10.36 -28.27
CA PRO A 2 -4.35 11.22 -28.55
C PRO A 2 -3.11 10.88 -27.70
N PHE A 3 -3.28 10.10 -26.61
CA PHE A 3 -2.23 9.85 -25.65
C PHE A 3 -1.81 8.38 -25.63
N SER A 4 -0.58 8.11 -25.17
CA SER A 4 -0.11 6.74 -24.89
C SER A 4 -0.81 6.18 -23.66
N ALA A 5 -1.00 4.86 -23.59
CA ALA A 5 -1.61 4.19 -22.42
C ALA A 5 -0.89 4.50 -21.10
N LEU A 6 0.43 4.72 -21.13
CA LEU A 6 1.20 5.16 -19.98
C LEU A 6 0.73 6.53 -19.50
N PHE A 7 0.61 7.50 -20.41
CA PHE A 7 0.20 8.85 -20.05
C PHE A 7 -1.24 8.89 -19.54
N GLU A 8 -2.16 8.16 -20.19
CA GLU A 8 -3.54 8.00 -19.74
C GLU A 8 -3.60 7.45 -18.31
N THR A 9 -2.82 6.38 -18.03
CA THR A 9 -2.77 5.76 -16.71
C THR A 9 -2.21 6.71 -15.67
N LEU A 10 -1.11 7.39 -15.95
CA LEU A 10 -0.51 8.35 -15.02
C LEU A 10 -1.44 9.51 -14.71
N MET A 11 -2.10 10.06 -15.73
CA MET A 11 -3.06 11.17 -15.56
C MET A 11 -4.24 10.76 -14.67
N LEU A 12 -4.78 9.55 -14.88
CA LEU A 12 -5.83 9.01 -14.02
C LEU A 12 -5.34 8.76 -12.58
N LEU A 13 -4.15 8.19 -12.41
CA LEU A 13 -3.59 7.96 -11.08
C LEU A 13 -3.42 9.25 -10.31
N VAL A 14 -2.92 10.32 -10.97
CA VAL A 14 -2.80 11.65 -10.34
C VAL A 14 -4.17 12.21 -9.98
N ALA A 15 -5.15 12.13 -10.90
CA ALA A 15 -6.50 12.61 -10.63
C ALA A 15 -7.15 11.88 -9.45
N PHE A 16 -7.02 10.55 -9.39
CA PHE A 16 -7.49 9.76 -8.25
C PHE A 16 -6.77 10.12 -6.95
N GLU A 17 -5.47 10.35 -6.99
CA GLU A 17 -4.69 10.76 -5.82
C GLU A 17 -5.19 12.09 -5.25
N ILE A 18 -5.44 13.07 -6.11
CA ILE A 18 -6.01 14.36 -5.71
C ILE A 18 -7.38 14.18 -5.07
N LEU A 19 -8.25 13.35 -5.67
CA LEU A 19 -9.59 13.08 -5.15
C LEU A 19 -9.53 12.36 -3.78
N GLN A 20 -8.64 11.39 -3.62
CA GLN A 20 -8.45 10.67 -2.36
C GLN A 20 -7.91 11.60 -1.28
N GLU A 21 -6.91 12.41 -1.57
CA GLU A 21 -6.37 13.38 -0.62
C GLU A 21 -7.41 14.42 -0.21
N ALA A 22 -8.21 14.92 -1.16
CA ALA A 22 -9.33 15.80 -0.86
C ALA A 22 -10.38 15.11 0.04
N GLY A 23 -10.67 13.84 -0.23
CA GLY A 23 -11.60 13.04 0.57
C GLY A 23 -11.14 12.82 2.01
N LEU A 24 -9.83 12.68 2.25
CA LEU A 24 -9.25 12.52 3.59
C LEU A 24 -9.33 13.79 4.45
N ARG A 25 -9.37 14.97 3.83
CA ARG A 25 -9.46 16.26 4.52
C ARG A 25 -10.88 16.67 4.87
N LEU A 26 -11.88 16.00 4.32
CA LEU A 26 -13.29 16.24 4.59
C LEU A 26 -13.80 15.37 5.74
N PRO A 27 -14.89 15.76 6.43
CA PRO A 27 -15.58 14.88 7.37
C PRO A 27 -15.94 13.55 6.71
N GLN A 28 -15.82 12.43 7.45
CA GLN A 28 -15.92 11.06 6.91
C GLN A 28 -17.16 10.83 6.02
N SER A 29 -18.31 11.38 6.39
CA SER A 29 -19.56 11.27 5.63
C SER A 29 -19.52 11.97 4.27
N MET A 30 -18.79 13.07 4.16
CA MET A 30 -18.67 13.86 2.93
C MET A 30 -17.48 13.43 2.06
N GLY A 31 -16.35 13.08 2.68
CA GLY A 31 -15.14 12.72 1.97
C GLY A 31 -15.33 11.50 1.07
N GLN A 32 -16.00 10.48 1.55
CA GLN A 32 -16.28 9.28 0.77
C GLN A 32 -17.20 9.57 -0.41
N THR A 33 -18.27 10.35 -0.19
CA THR A 33 -19.21 10.75 -1.25
C THR A 33 -18.51 11.59 -2.33
N VAL A 34 -17.68 12.56 -1.94
CA VAL A 34 -16.94 13.41 -2.88
C VAL A 34 -15.94 12.59 -3.69
N SER A 35 -15.24 11.64 -3.07
CA SER A 35 -14.28 10.77 -3.77
C SER A 35 -14.97 9.88 -4.80
N ILE A 36 -16.12 9.29 -4.46
CA ILE A 36 -16.89 8.41 -5.37
C ILE A 36 -17.49 9.24 -6.51
N LEU A 37 -18.21 10.32 -6.20
CA LEU A 37 -18.82 11.17 -7.21
C LEU A 37 -17.78 11.85 -8.11
N GLY A 38 -16.70 12.38 -7.51
CA GLY A 38 -15.60 12.97 -8.26
C GLY A 38 -14.95 11.96 -9.20
N GLY A 39 -14.68 10.75 -8.72
CA GLY A 39 -14.12 9.67 -9.55
C GLY A 39 -15.05 9.27 -10.71
N LEU A 40 -16.36 9.16 -10.45
CA LEU A 40 -17.35 8.81 -11.47
C LEU A 40 -17.49 9.93 -12.51
N VAL A 41 -17.67 11.18 -12.06
CA VAL A 41 -17.87 12.33 -12.96
C VAL A 41 -16.62 12.61 -13.79
N VAL A 42 -15.44 12.66 -13.16
CA VAL A 42 -14.18 12.88 -13.85
C VAL A 42 -13.87 11.72 -14.80
N GLY A 43 -14.07 10.48 -14.35
CA GLY A 43 -13.84 9.30 -15.19
C GLY A 43 -14.75 9.24 -16.41
N SER A 44 -16.07 9.45 -16.22
CA SER A 44 -17.02 9.44 -17.35
C SER A 44 -16.76 10.57 -18.35
N ALA A 45 -16.52 11.78 -17.85
CA ALA A 45 -16.20 12.94 -18.70
C ALA A 45 -14.90 12.73 -19.51
N ALA A 46 -13.87 12.14 -18.89
CA ALA A 46 -12.60 11.85 -19.55
C ALA A 46 -12.74 10.81 -20.68
N VAL A 47 -13.57 9.79 -20.48
CA VAL A 47 -13.89 8.78 -21.51
C VAL A 47 -14.74 9.39 -22.64
N GLU A 48 -15.76 10.17 -22.30
CA GLU A 48 -16.64 10.85 -23.27
C GLU A 48 -15.87 11.84 -24.12
N ALA A 49 -14.94 12.58 -23.52
CA ALA A 49 -14.02 13.46 -24.23
C ALA A 49 -12.94 12.71 -25.04
N LYS A 50 -12.92 11.37 -25.02
CA LYS A 50 -11.92 10.51 -25.68
C LYS A 50 -10.47 10.80 -25.26
N LEU A 51 -10.29 11.33 -24.07
CA LEU A 51 -8.97 11.58 -23.48
C LEU A 51 -8.37 10.29 -22.93
N ILE A 52 -9.21 9.38 -22.44
CA ILE A 52 -8.81 8.15 -21.75
C ILE A 52 -9.61 6.97 -22.31
N SER A 53 -8.96 5.82 -22.42
CA SER A 53 -9.64 4.61 -22.85
C SER A 53 -10.51 4.04 -21.71
N PRO A 54 -11.70 3.48 -22.01
CA PRO A 54 -12.53 2.84 -20.99
C PRO A 54 -11.82 1.69 -20.26
N ALA A 55 -10.96 0.95 -20.97
CA ALA A 55 -10.20 -0.15 -20.38
C ALA A 55 -9.21 0.32 -19.30
N VAL A 56 -8.47 1.41 -19.57
CA VAL A 56 -7.54 2.01 -18.60
C VAL A 56 -8.32 2.54 -17.41
N LEU A 57 -9.46 3.19 -17.61
CA LEU A 57 -10.30 3.68 -16.52
C LEU A 57 -10.74 2.55 -15.59
N VAL A 58 -11.21 1.43 -16.12
CA VAL A 58 -11.65 0.27 -15.32
C VAL A 58 -10.50 -0.29 -14.49
N VAL A 59 -9.32 -0.49 -15.08
CA VAL A 59 -8.15 -1.02 -14.37
C VAL A 59 -7.72 -0.09 -13.24
N VAL A 60 -7.64 1.21 -13.51
CA VAL A 60 -7.24 2.20 -12.50
C VAL A 60 -8.30 2.32 -11.39
N ALA A 61 -9.60 2.25 -11.74
CA ALA A 61 -10.68 2.27 -10.76
C ALA A 61 -10.62 1.06 -9.81
N VAL A 62 -10.42 -0.16 -10.36
CA VAL A 62 -10.25 -1.37 -9.55
C VAL A 62 -9.03 -1.26 -8.63
N ALA A 63 -7.90 -0.78 -9.14
CA ALA A 63 -6.70 -0.55 -8.34
C ALA A 63 -6.92 0.51 -7.25
N GLY A 64 -7.70 1.55 -7.54
CA GLY A 64 -8.10 2.58 -6.57
C GLY A 64 -8.96 2.01 -5.44
N ILE A 65 -9.99 1.24 -5.79
CA ILE A 65 -10.88 0.59 -4.82
C ILE A 65 -10.09 -0.41 -3.95
N ALA A 66 -9.20 -1.20 -4.54
CA ALA A 66 -8.34 -2.12 -3.80
C ALA A 66 -7.48 -1.41 -2.74
N GLY A 67 -7.09 -0.14 -2.99
CA GLY A 67 -6.39 0.68 -2.01
C GLY A 67 -7.17 0.95 -0.72
N TYR A 68 -8.51 0.95 -0.76
CA TYR A 68 -9.34 1.14 0.44
C TYR A 68 -9.41 -0.11 1.35
N THR A 69 -9.00 -1.27 0.86
CA THR A 69 -8.99 -2.50 1.67
C THR A 69 -7.79 -2.57 2.61
N MET A 70 -6.86 -1.63 2.51
CA MET A 70 -5.66 -1.60 3.36
C MET A 70 -5.99 -1.23 4.80
N PRO A 71 -5.47 -1.98 5.80
CA PRO A 71 -5.80 -1.77 7.20
C PRO A 71 -5.17 -0.51 7.80
N SER A 72 -4.08 0.02 7.20
CA SER A 72 -3.40 1.23 7.66
C SER A 72 -3.24 2.25 6.55
N GLN A 73 -3.44 3.53 6.88
CA GLN A 73 -3.29 4.63 5.92
C GLN A 73 -1.83 4.87 5.53
N ASP A 74 -0.89 4.62 6.46
CA ASP A 74 0.55 4.76 6.20
C ASP A 74 1.02 3.75 5.17
N LEU A 75 0.59 2.49 5.29
CA LEU A 75 0.87 1.45 4.31
C LEU A 75 0.24 1.77 2.95
N ALA A 76 -1.00 2.25 2.95
CA ALA A 76 -1.66 2.68 1.73
C ALA A 76 -0.89 3.81 1.04
N GLY A 77 -0.38 4.79 1.80
CA GLY A 77 0.46 5.88 1.28
C GLY A 77 1.76 5.39 0.65
N ALA A 78 2.46 4.46 1.31
CA ALA A 78 3.69 3.87 0.76
C ALA A 78 3.41 3.10 -0.55
N LEU A 79 2.34 2.30 -0.60
CA LEU A 79 1.96 1.55 -1.80
C LEU A 79 1.52 2.45 -2.96
N ARG A 80 0.97 3.65 -2.68
CA ARG A 80 0.67 4.64 -3.73
C ARG A 80 1.93 5.07 -4.47
N LEU A 81 3.00 5.41 -3.76
CA LEU A 81 4.28 5.78 -4.38
C LEU A 81 4.83 4.64 -5.23
N TRP A 82 4.79 3.40 -4.72
CA TRP A 82 5.22 2.23 -5.47
C TRP A 82 4.38 1.99 -6.72
N ARG A 83 3.07 2.24 -6.67
CA ARG A 83 2.18 2.14 -7.83
C ARG A 83 2.60 3.09 -8.95
N PHE A 84 2.93 4.34 -8.63
CA PHE A 84 3.45 5.30 -9.62
C PHE A 84 4.76 4.82 -10.22
N LEU A 85 5.70 4.38 -9.39
CA LEU A 85 6.99 3.86 -9.83
C LEU A 85 6.82 2.66 -10.77
N LEU A 86 6.00 1.68 -10.39
CA LEU A 86 5.72 0.49 -11.21
C LEU A 86 5.05 0.87 -12.54
N THR A 87 4.14 1.85 -12.55
CA THR A 87 3.48 2.32 -13.78
C THR A 87 4.50 2.94 -14.73
N VAL A 88 5.42 3.75 -14.24
CA VAL A 88 6.50 4.33 -15.05
C VAL A 88 7.42 3.25 -15.60
N LEU A 89 7.86 2.30 -14.76
CA LEU A 89 8.71 1.19 -15.18
C LEU A 89 8.00 0.29 -16.21
N ALA A 90 6.71 0.05 -16.02
CA ALA A 90 5.88 -0.69 -16.98
C ALA A 90 5.80 0.02 -18.34
N GLY A 91 5.67 1.33 -18.32
CA GLY A 91 5.61 2.13 -19.55
C GLY A 91 6.92 2.20 -20.32
N LEU A 92 8.06 2.16 -19.62
CA LEU A 92 9.39 2.23 -20.22
C LEU A 92 9.92 0.86 -20.69
N ALA A 93 9.74 -0.17 -19.89
CA ALA A 93 10.32 -1.51 -20.11
C ALA A 93 9.26 -2.62 -20.24
N GLY A 94 7.97 -2.28 -20.28
CA GLY A 94 6.88 -3.23 -20.42
C GLY A 94 6.85 -4.22 -19.26
N LEU A 95 6.61 -5.50 -19.57
CA LEU A 95 6.54 -6.57 -18.58
C LEU A 95 7.83 -6.73 -17.77
N LEU A 96 8.98 -6.53 -18.40
CA LEU A 96 10.28 -6.59 -17.69
C LEU A 96 10.37 -5.51 -16.61
N GLY A 97 9.86 -4.30 -16.89
CA GLY A 97 9.80 -3.22 -15.92
C GLY A 97 8.94 -3.56 -14.71
N VAL A 98 7.79 -4.22 -14.94
CA VAL A 98 6.91 -4.68 -13.85
C VAL A 98 7.59 -5.73 -12.99
N VAL A 99 8.20 -6.74 -13.61
CA VAL A 99 8.88 -7.83 -12.87
C VAL A 99 10.08 -7.30 -12.08
N ALA A 100 10.90 -6.45 -12.69
CA ALA A 100 12.04 -5.84 -12.01
C ALA A 100 11.60 -4.94 -10.85
N GLY A 101 10.58 -4.11 -11.07
CA GLY A 101 10.03 -3.21 -10.04
C GLY A 101 9.37 -3.99 -8.89
N ALA A 102 8.62 -5.04 -9.19
CA ALA A 102 8.03 -5.91 -8.17
C ALA A 102 9.11 -6.65 -7.37
N GLY A 103 10.14 -7.18 -8.04
CA GLY A 103 11.29 -7.80 -7.38
C GLY A 103 12.02 -6.83 -6.45
N TRP A 104 12.22 -5.59 -6.91
CA TRP A 104 12.81 -4.54 -6.06
C TRP A 104 11.92 -4.20 -4.86
N LEU A 105 10.60 -4.07 -5.05
CA LEU A 105 9.65 -3.85 -3.95
C LEU A 105 9.74 -4.97 -2.91
N ILE A 106 9.70 -6.22 -3.35
CA ILE A 106 9.81 -7.39 -2.45
C ILE A 106 11.14 -7.37 -1.71
N GLY A 107 12.26 -7.12 -2.40
CA GLY A 107 13.58 -7.01 -1.78
C GLY A 107 13.65 -5.85 -0.78
N HIS A 108 13.04 -4.72 -1.08
CA HIS A 108 12.99 -3.58 -0.17
C HIS A 108 12.18 -3.93 1.10
N VAL A 109 11.00 -4.52 0.94
CA VAL A 109 10.14 -4.91 2.07
C VAL A 109 10.80 -6.01 2.91
N ALA A 110 11.50 -6.96 2.27
CA ALA A 110 12.25 -8.01 2.98
C ALA A 110 13.42 -7.46 3.81
N GLY A 111 14.01 -6.33 3.39
CA GLY A 111 15.06 -5.64 4.12
C GLY A 111 14.58 -4.68 5.21
N LEU A 112 13.26 -4.50 5.38
CA LEU A 112 12.74 -3.62 6.43
C LEU A 112 12.78 -4.32 7.79
N GLU A 113 13.47 -3.70 8.73
CA GLU A 113 13.51 -4.11 10.14
C GLU A 113 12.65 -3.15 10.97
N SER A 114 11.82 -3.70 11.84
CA SER A 114 11.03 -2.93 12.80
C SER A 114 11.30 -3.44 14.20
N PHE A 115 11.81 -2.56 15.08
CA PHE A 115 12.16 -2.90 16.47
C PHE A 115 13.13 -4.08 16.61
N GLY A 116 14.04 -4.28 15.65
CA GLY A 116 15.03 -5.36 15.67
C GLY A 116 14.51 -6.74 15.25
N ALA A 117 13.32 -6.78 14.63
CA ALA A 117 12.78 -7.94 13.97
C ALA A 117 12.54 -7.63 12.48
N ALA A 118 12.87 -8.55 11.58
CA ALA A 118 12.57 -8.41 10.17
C ALA A 118 11.05 -8.39 9.94
N TRP A 119 10.57 -7.50 9.10
CA TRP A 119 9.12 -7.32 8.86
C TRP A 119 8.45 -8.57 8.28
N LEU A 120 9.22 -9.37 7.54
CA LEU A 120 8.80 -10.65 6.95
C LEU A 120 9.23 -11.87 7.78
N ASP A 121 9.72 -11.70 9.02
CA ASP A 121 10.15 -12.79 9.90
C ASP A 121 9.15 -13.96 9.96
N PRO A 122 7.82 -13.72 10.07
CA PRO A 122 6.82 -14.79 10.07
C PRO A 122 6.82 -15.66 8.81
N PHE A 123 7.35 -15.16 7.70
CA PHE A 123 7.35 -15.84 6.41
C PHE A 123 8.74 -16.30 5.97
N ALA A 124 9.81 -15.71 6.54
CA ALA A 124 11.18 -15.98 6.13
C ALA A 124 11.77 -17.23 6.82
N ASP A 125 11.46 -17.46 8.08
CA ASP A 125 12.08 -18.53 8.88
C ASP A 125 11.28 -19.84 8.95
N GLY A 126 10.12 -19.92 8.30
CA GLY A 126 9.30 -21.15 8.26
C GLY A 126 8.76 -21.62 9.62
N GLU A 127 9.09 -20.92 10.70
CA GLU A 127 8.53 -21.16 12.02
C GLU A 127 7.26 -20.31 12.20
N PRO A 128 6.09 -20.90 12.41
CA PRO A 128 4.89 -20.13 12.63
C PRO A 128 5.04 -19.31 13.91
N VAL A 129 5.11 -17.99 13.79
CA VAL A 129 5.18 -17.00 14.89
C VAL A 129 4.12 -17.24 15.98
N LEU A 130 3.02 -17.89 15.63
CA LEU A 130 1.96 -18.30 16.56
C LEU A 130 2.36 -19.46 17.48
N ARG A 131 3.55 -20.08 17.34
CA ARG A 131 4.00 -21.22 18.14
C ARG A 131 5.07 -20.92 19.18
N GLN A 132 5.65 -19.74 19.19
CA GLN A 132 6.48 -19.32 20.31
C GLN A 132 5.63 -18.50 21.26
N PRO A 133 5.05 -19.10 22.33
CA PRO A 133 4.59 -18.29 23.44
C PRO A 133 5.82 -17.55 23.92
N LEU A 134 5.80 -16.20 23.80
CA LEU A 134 6.82 -15.34 24.39
C LEU A 134 7.05 -15.87 25.80
N PRO A 135 8.27 -16.35 26.12
CA PRO A 135 8.51 -16.91 27.43
C PRO A 135 8.15 -15.84 28.47
N ALA A 136 7.24 -16.19 29.37
CA ALA A 136 6.62 -15.26 30.33
C ALA A 136 7.65 -14.49 31.18
N ASP A 137 8.89 -14.97 31.24
CA ASP A 137 10.03 -14.33 31.88
C ASP A 137 10.55 -13.09 31.10
N LYS A 138 10.40 -13.05 29.77
CA LYS A 138 10.77 -11.87 28.96
C LYS A 138 9.73 -10.76 29.01
N LEU A 139 8.49 -11.08 29.35
CA LEU A 139 7.40 -10.10 29.48
C LEU A 139 7.37 -9.41 30.85
N ARG A 140 8.12 -9.92 31.85
CA ARG A 140 8.17 -9.32 33.20
C ARG A 140 9.36 -8.37 33.31
N PRO A 141 9.13 -7.09 33.64
CA PRO A 141 10.25 -6.22 34.02
C PRO A 141 11.14 -6.88 35.05
N ALA A 142 12.44 -6.73 34.90
CA ALA A 142 13.44 -7.44 35.74
C ALA A 142 13.22 -7.26 37.27
N HIS A 143 12.62 -6.14 37.68
CA HIS A 143 12.30 -5.87 39.11
C HIS A 143 11.10 -6.68 39.65
N LEU A 144 10.26 -7.27 38.77
CA LEU A 144 9.12 -8.12 39.15
C LEU A 144 9.47 -9.61 39.14
N ASN A 145 10.71 -9.97 38.80
CA ASN A 145 11.16 -11.35 38.83
C ASN A 145 11.50 -11.81 40.24
N THR A 146 10.48 -12.21 40.99
CA THR A 146 10.60 -12.65 42.39
C THR A 146 11.41 -13.93 42.59
N LYS A 147 11.69 -14.70 41.53
CA LYS A 147 12.51 -15.90 41.58
C LYS A 147 13.98 -15.62 41.91
N ASN A 148 14.51 -14.46 41.52
CA ASN A 148 15.91 -14.11 41.83
C ASN A 148 16.11 -13.62 43.26
N ARG A 149 15.07 -13.18 43.97
CA ARG A 149 15.20 -12.77 45.38
C ARG A 149 15.36 -13.97 46.39
N ARG A 150 14.93 -15.18 46.00
CA ARG A 150 15.07 -16.36 46.87
C ARG A 150 16.46 -17.01 46.83
N LYS A 151 17.30 -16.69 45.87
CA LYS A 151 18.67 -17.21 45.77
C LYS A 151 19.73 -16.31 46.43
N GLN A 152 19.33 -15.13 46.92
CA GLN A 152 20.22 -14.17 47.59
C GLN A 152 19.97 -14.07 49.13
N ARG A 153 19.17 -14.99 49.68
CA ARG A 153 19.03 -15.22 51.12
C ARG A 153 19.53 -16.67 51.40
#